data_00149bd825832080061d0031452c6d9c
#
_entry.id   00149bd825832080061d0031452c6d9c
#
_cell.length_a   1.000
_cell.length_b   1.000
_cell.length_c   1.000
_cell.angle_alpha   90.00
_cell.angle_beta   90.00
_cell.angle_gamma   90.00
#
_symmetry.space_group_name_H-M   'P 1'
#
loop_
_entity.id
_entity.type
_entity.pdbx_description
1 polymer ?
#
loop_
_entity_poly.entity_id
_entity_poly.type
_entity_poly.pdbx_seq_one_letter_code
_entity_poly.pdbx_strand_id
1 'polypeptide(L)'
;MDTFLLNICVFLDPTRKDKCREFIFETIDITQFIVNSNLFLFIALIFLLILIKIFFLKEYENYSSLLLAFFLFILFVLIMVNFRTNIPWVDDWEWIENLQVQKISTVEWLLQPANIHNIFFIKIIFLINNNFFNLNFELFNYLSIILIFLISIIFVKNEKIDNSIYAALFIILIFSGKQFANFSQASNIAWTICFFYIISFKYTVSSNKVSSIILCSILIFISPLTFGLGYVLPLYVLTFIYFQEINYKIKINYMILSIAGILLAQMLPRIFFDDLGISGSNTNYLNILFHYSFYLTFFGVLSNVFLPWIEGVAYVGTIIGFIQFLLIFYLILKNYNQQSFFGIHIFIKNNTLIILGLIFAFIVSLTRPDLQTIVAARYSVGSIIFQIGFWLYLYKENQYRYLINVNFIKLVIIYILTSGLFFPYHGIHWQAKRHLSNNKVLECYKNDTKTVTNRCNKLAYNTLFYGGKWYEIELFNEQIRVLKDKNKSFLNF
;
A
#
# COMPACT_ATOMS: atom_id res chain seq x y z
N MET A 1 17.45 -11.09 -25.17
CA MET A 1 16.82 -10.56 -23.92
C MET A 1 16.32 -11.72 -23.09
N ASP A 2 15.60 -12.66 -23.64
CA ASP A 2 14.96 -13.79 -22.96
C ASP A 2 15.95 -14.71 -22.23
N THR A 3 17.05 -15.07 -22.89
CA THR A 3 18.10 -15.92 -22.30
C THR A 3 18.80 -15.21 -21.13
N PHE A 4 19.00 -13.89 -21.22
CA PHE A 4 19.63 -13.09 -20.17
C PHE A 4 18.72 -13.00 -18.94
N LEU A 5 17.43 -12.68 -19.11
CA LEU A 5 16.45 -12.64 -18.04
C LEU A 5 16.25 -14.01 -17.40
N LEU A 6 16.21 -15.08 -18.21
CA LEU A 6 16.13 -16.44 -17.72
C LEU A 6 17.34 -16.80 -16.86
N ASN A 7 18.54 -16.44 -17.30
CA ASN A 7 19.76 -16.72 -16.54
C ASN A 7 19.78 -15.95 -15.22
N ILE A 8 19.32 -14.70 -15.16
CA ILE A 8 19.20 -13.95 -13.92
C ILE A 8 18.17 -14.61 -12.99
N CYS A 9 17.00 -14.97 -13.50
CA CYS A 9 15.96 -15.57 -12.68
C CYS A 9 16.41 -16.94 -12.14
N VAL A 10 17.04 -17.78 -12.97
CA VAL A 10 17.58 -19.08 -12.57
C VAL A 10 18.77 -18.93 -11.62
N PHE A 11 19.60 -17.89 -11.78
CA PHE A 11 20.67 -17.58 -10.84
C PHE A 11 20.14 -17.24 -9.44
N LEU A 12 19.02 -16.51 -9.41
CA LEU A 12 18.37 -16.12 -8.15
C LEU A 12 17.62 -17.27 -7.48
N ASP A 13 17.02 -18.18 -8.27
CA ASP A 13 16.34 -19.37 -7.75
C ASP A 13 16.46 -20.55 -8.74
N PRO A 14 17.53 -21.35 -8.63
CA PRO A 14 17.79 -22.49 -9.52
C PRO A 14 16.72 -23.57 -9.46
N THR A 15 15.98 -23.68 -8.34
CA THR A 15 14.97 -24.73 -8.11
C THR A 15 13.67 -24.49 -8.86
N ARG A 16 13.46 -23.28 -9.38
CA ARG A 16 12.22 -22.82 -10.01
C ARG A 16 12.36 -22.48 -11.50
N LYS A 17 13.24 -23.17 -12.22
CA LYS A 17 13.52 -22.91 -13.64
C LYS A 17 12.28 -22.83 -14.52
N ASP A 18 11.30 -23.70 -14.32
CA ASP A 18 10.06 -23.72 -15.10
C ASP A 18 9.18 -22.50 -14.78
N LYS A 19 9.07 -22.13 -13.51
CA LYS A 19 8.38 -20.90 -13.08
C LYS A 19 9.07 -19.66 -13.62
N CYS A 20 10.40 -19.63 -13.65
CA CYS A 20 11.16 -18.53 -14.25
C CYS A 20 10.87 -18.40 -15.75
N ARG A 21 10.76 -19.52 -16.46
CA ARG A 21 10.43 -19.52 -17.89
C ARG A 21 9.02 -18.99 -18.14
N GLU A 22 8.02 -19.50 -17.42
CA GLU A 22 6.64 -19.05 -17.48
C GLU A 22 6.50 -17.54 -17.16
N PHE A 23 7.18 -17.08 -16.11
CA PHE A 23 7.24 -15.69 -15.73
C PHE A 23 7.79 -14.77 -16.82
N ILE A 24 8.85 -15.20 -17.53
CA ILE A 24 9.46 -14.40 -18.59
C ILE A 24 8.54 -14.30 -19.81
N PHE A 25 7.94 -15.42 -20.24
CA PHE A 25 6.99 -15.41 -21.35
C PHE A 25 5.78 -14.54 -21.02
N GLU A 26 5.18 -14.66 -19.83
CA GLU A 26 4.10 -13.79 -19.40
C GLU A 26 4.52 -12.30 -19.40
N THR A 27 5.72 -12.00 -18.95
CA THR A 27 6.25 -10.63 -18.92
C THR A 27 6.42 -10.06 -20.34
N ILE A 28 6.88 -10.86 -21.29
CA ILE A 28 7.03 -10.47 -22.70
C ILE A 28 5.67 -10.20 -23.32
N ASP A 29 4.70 -11.07 -23.14
CA ASP A 29 3.34 -10.93 -23.67
C ASP A 29 2.67 -9.67 -23.13
N ILE A 30 2.79 -9.42 -21.82
CA ILE A 30 2.25 -8.21 -21.18
C ILE A 30 2.96 -6.96 -21.71
N THR A 31 4.28 -6.99 -21.86
CA THR A 31 5.04 -5.86 -22.41
C THR A 31 4.60 -5.54 -23.83
N GLN A 32 4.44 -6.55 -24.68
CA GLN A 32 3.95 -6.37 -26.05
C GLN A 32 2.53 -5.81 -26.07
N PHE A 33 1.66 -6.29 -25.20
CA PHE A 33 0.31 -5.74 -25.03
C PHE A 33 0.32 -4.27 -24.61
N ILE A 34 1.19 -3.87 -23.66
CA ILE A 34 1.34 -2.48 -23.22
C ILE A 34 1.79 -1.60 -24.38
N VAL A 35 2.81 -2.02 -25.12
CA VAL A 35 3.36 -1.25 -26.25
C VAL A 35 2.32 -1.05 -27.36
N ASN A 36 1.47 -2.04 -27.59
CA ASN A 36 0.40 -2.00 -28.60
C ASN A 36 -0.85 -1.23 -28.14
N SER A 37 -0.89 -0.75 -26.91
CA SER A 37 -2.05 -0.03 -26.39
C SER A 37 -2.18 1.38 -26.98
N ASN A 38 -3.40 1.82 -27.24
CA ASN A 38 -3.68 3.14 -27.87
C ASN A 38 -3.17 4.33 -27.06
N LEU A 39 -3.01 4.19 -25.73
CA LEU A 39 -2.52 5.26 -24.86
C LEU A 39 -1.03 5.14 -24.52
N PHE A 40 -0.33 4.14 -25.07
CA PHE A 40 1.10 3.93 -24.76
C PHE A 40 1.95 5.17 -25.07
N LEU A 41 1.74 5.80 -26.21
CA LEU A 41 2.46 7.01 -26.58
C LEU A 41 2.25 8.16 -25.60
N PHE A 42 1.03 8.36 -25.09
CA PHE A 42 0.74 9.38 -24.08
C PHE A 42 1.42 9.06 -22.75
N ILE A 43 1.36 7.79 -22.32
CA ILE A 43 2.04 7.33 -21.12
C ILE A 43 3.56 7.56 -21.26
N ALA A 44 4.14 7.17 -22.38
CA ALA A 44 5.56 7.34 -22.66
C ALA A 44 5.97 8.82 -22.70
N LEU A 45 5.14 9.68 -23.31
CA LEU A 45 5.38 11.12 -23.38
C LEU A 45 5.38 11.76 -21.98
N ILE A 46 4.37 11.47 -21.16
CA ILE A 46 4.30 12.01 -19.79
C ILE A 46 5.47 11.49 -18.95
N PHE A 47 5.81 10.21 -19.09
CA PHE A 47 6.97 9.64 -18.43
C PHE A 47 8.27 10.35 -18.84
N LEU A 48 8.44 10.61 -20.13
CA LEU A 48 9.58 11.36 -20.65
C LEU A 48 9.63 12.80 -20.09
N LEU A 49 8.50 13.49 -20.03
CA LEU A 49 8.40 14.83 -19.44
C LEU A 49 8.79 14.82 -17.95
N ILE A 50 8.39 13.77 -17.21
CA ILE A 50 8.79 13.57 -15.81
C ILE A 50 10.32 13.40 -15.71
N LEU A 51 10.91 12.54 -16.56
CA LEU A 51 12.37 12.35 -16.60
C LEU A 51 13.10 13.64 -16.94
N ILE A 52 12.68 14.36 -18.00
CA ILE A 52 13.26 15.66 -18.38
C ILE A 52 13.17 16.61 -17.18
N LYS A 53 12.01 16.71 -16.53
CA LYS A 53 11.85 17.56 -15.35
C LYS A 53 12.82 17.19 -14.24
N ILE A 54 13.03 15.90 -13.95
CA ILE A 54 13.99 15.43 -12.93
C ILE A 54 15.43 15.82 -13.29
N PHE A 55 15.83 15.65 -14.55
CA PHE A 55 17.18 15.98 -15.00
C PHE A 55 17.48 17.47 -15.00
N PHE A 56 16.50 18.29 -15.36
CA PHE A 56 16.63 19.75 -15.48
C PHE A 56 16.03 20.51 -14.28
N LEU A 57 15.82 19.84 -13.14
CA LEU A 57 15.41 20.51 -11.91
C LEU A 57 16.45 21.56 -11.50
N LYS A 58 16.02 22.82 -11.45
CA LYS A 58 16.77 23.91 -10.83
C LYS A 58 16.41 24.00 -9.34
N GLU A 59 17.35 24.46 -8.51
CA GLU A 59 17.26 24.37 -7.05
C GLU A 59 16.10 25.17 -6.40
N TYR A 60 15.42 26.08 -7.13
CA TYR A 60 14.61 27.13 -6.50
C TYR A 60 13.16 27.28 -7.00
N GLU A 61 12.54 26.25 -7.57
CA GLU A 61 11.16 26.40 -8.02
C GLU A 61 10.16 25.66 -7.11
N ASN A 62 9.54 26.37 -6.14
CA ASN A 62 8.51 25.82 -5.24
C ASN A 62 7.31 25.19 -5.97
N TYR A 63 6.95 25.67 -7.16
CA TYR A 63 5.86 25.13 -7.98
C TYR A 63 6.25 23.84 -8.74
N SER A 64 7.53 23.55 -8.86
CA SER A 64 8.01 22.39 -9.62
C SER A 64 7.56 21.06 -9.00
N SER A 65 7.48 21.01 -7.68
CA SER A 65 7.08 19.84 -6.93
C SER A 65 5.60 19.51 -7.09
N LEU A 66 4.72 20.52 -7.06
CA LEU A 66 3.29 20.34 -7.29
C LEU A 66 3.01 19.96 -8.75
N LEU A 67 3.77 20.54 -9.69
CA LEU A 67 3.68 20.18 -11.10
C LEU A 67 4.08 18.72 -11.34
N LEU A 68 5.16 18.25 -10.70
CA LEU A 68 5.58 16.86 -10.74
C LEU A 68 4.49 15.92 -10.17
N ALA A 69 3.91 16.27 -9.02
CA ALA A 69 2.81 15.52 -8.43
C ALA A 69 1.60 15.44 -9.37
N PHE A 70 1.28 16.53 -10.05
CA PHE A 70 0.21 16.59 -11.04
C PHE A 70 0.49 15.69 -12.27
N PHE A 71 1.72 15.72 -12.81
CA PHE A 71 2.08 14.81 -13.91
C PHE A 71 2.01 13.35 -13.52
N LEU A 72 2.47 12.99 -12.33
CA LEU A 72 2.35 11.61 -11.82
C LEU A 72 0.89 11.22 -11.60
N PHE A 73 0.07 12.13 -11.08
CA PHE A 73 -1.38 11.91 -10.96
C PHE A 73 -2.01 11.61 -12.32
N ILE A 74 -1.73 12.45 -13.34
CA ILE A 74 -2.23 12.22 -14.71
C ILE A 74 -1.72 10.89 -15.26
N LEU A 75 -0.43 10.58 -15.09
CA LEU A 75 0.15 9.31 -15.53
C LEU A 75 -0.60 8.11 -14.93
N PHE A 76 -0.89 8.15 -13.63
CA PHE A 76 -1.60 7.08 -12.94
C PHE A 76 -3.05 6.96 -13.42
N VAL A 77 -3.74 8.09 -13.62
CA VAL A 77 -5.10 8.10 -14.20
C VAL A 77 -5.08 7.50 -15.62
N LEU A 78 -4.12 7.86 -16.46
CA LEU A 78 -4.00 7.30 -17.82
C LEU A 78 -3.77 5.79 -17.80
N ILE A 79 -2.92 5.29 -16.91
CA ILE A 79 -2.70 3.85 -16.74
C ILE A 79 -4.02 3.16 -16.34
N MET A 80 -4.77 3.73 -15.39
CA MET A 80 -6.05 3.16 -14.96
C MET A 80 -7.13 3.21 -16.04
N VAL A 81 -7.20 4.29 -16.82
CA VAL A 81 -8.16 4.41 -17.93
C VAL A 81 -7.83 3.44 -19.07
N ASN A 82 -6.53 3.26 -19.38
CA ASN A 82 -6.11 2.37 -20.46
C ASN A 82 -6.30 0.88 -20.10
N PHE A 83 -5.99 0.54 -18.86
CA PHE A 83 -6.04 -0.85 -18.36
C PHE A 83 -7.13 -1.00 -17.29
N ARG A 84 -8.38 -0.72 -17.68
CA ARG A 84 -9.54 -0.79 -16.77
C ARG A 84 -9.69 -2.15 -16.13
N THR A 85 -10.02 -2.15 -14.83
CA THR A 85 -10.23 -3.37 -14.04
C THR A 85 -11.50 -3.22 -13.20
N ASN A 86 -12.66 -3.44 -13.83
CA ASN A 86 -13.96 -3.35 -13.15
C ASN A 86 -14.47 -4.74 -12.72
N ILE A 87 -13.60 -5.61 -12.27
CA ILE A 87 -13.99 -6.92 -11.73
C ILE A 87 -13.44 -7.05 -10.31
N PRO A 88 -14.25 -7.57 -9.36
CA PRO A 88 -13.78 -7.89 -8.02
C PRO A 88 -12.58 -8.83 -8.06
N TRP A 89 -11.69 -8.71 -7.09
CA TRP A 89 -10.48 -9.50 -7.03
C TRP A 89 -10.31 -10.10 -5.65
N VAL A 90 -10.05 -11.41 -5.59
CA VAL A 90 -9.69 -12.13 -4.36
C VAL A 90 -10.68 -11.82 -3.21
N ASP A 91 -10.26 -11.10 -2.18
CA ASP A 91 -11.04 -10.80 -0.98
C ASP A 91 -12.31 -9.97 -1.24
N ASP A 92 -12.38 -9.24 -2.37
CA ASP A 92 -13.57 -8.47 -2.74
C ASP A 92 -14.80 -9.38 -2.95
N TRP A 93 -14.58 -10.64 -3.37
CA TRP A 93 -15.64 -11.63 -3.57
C TRP A 93 -16.27 -12.09 -2.25
N GLU A 94 -15.50 -12.23 -1.18
CA GLU A 94 -16.02 -12.55 0.14
C GLU A 94 -17.01 -11.48 0.63
N TRP A 95 -16.72 -10.21 0.34
CA TRP A 95 -17.63 -9.13 0.71
C TRP A 95 -18.93 -9.14 -0.09
N ILE A 96 -18.85 -9.48 -1.37
CA ILE A 96 -20.03 -9.64 -2.23
C ILE A 96 -20.87 -10.79 -1.76
N GLU A 97 -20.26 -11.92 -1.43
CA GLU A 97 -20.91 -13.12 -0.94
C GLU A 97 -21.79 -12.80 0.27
N ASN A 98 -21.17 -12.27 1.31
CA ASN A 98 -21.84 -11.99 2.56
C ASN A 98 -23.00 -11.00 2.39
N LEU A 99 -22.83 -9.97 1.56
CA LEU A 99 -23.84 -8.93 1.34
C LEU A 99 -24.95 -9.34 0.36
N GLN A 100 -24.64 -10.11 -0.67
CA GLN A 100 -25.53 -10.35 -1.80
C GLN A 100 -26.15 -11.74 -1.81
N VAL A 101 -25.42 -12.74 -1.31
CA VAL A 101 -25.82 -14.16 -1.34
C VAL A 101 -26.34 -14.62 0.02
N GLN A 102 -25.57 -14.45 1.08
CA GLN A 102 -25.94 -14.91 2.42
C GLN A 102 -27.04 -14.07 3.07
N LYS A 103 -27.31 -12.86 2.54
CA LYS A 103 -28.39 -11.96 3.00
C LYS A 103 -28.33 -11.65 4.49
N ILE A 104 -27.14 -11.61 5.07
CA ILE A 104 -26.97 -11.12 6.43
C ILE A 104 -27.40 -9.65 6.53
N SER A 105 -27.82 -9.22 7.69
CA SER A 105 -28.24 -7.83 7.89
C SER A 105 -27.08 -6.88 7.58
N THR A 106 -27.39 -5.68 7.06
CA THR A 106 -26.35 -4.68 6.73
C THR A 106 -25.51 -4.31 7.95
N VAL A 107 -26.11 -4.26 9.14
CA VAL A 107 -25.39 -3.95 10.39
C VAL A 107 -24.44 -5.08 10.74
N GLU A 108 -24.93 -6.31 10.71
CA GLU A 108 -24.12 -7.51 10.95
C GLU A 108 -22.95 -7.58 9.97
N TRP A 109 -23.20 -7.39 8.66
CA TRP A 109 -22.16 -7.37 7.64
C TRP A 109 -21.10 -6.29 7.89
N LEU A 110 -21.51 -5.06 8.30
CA LEU A 110 -20.57 -3.98 8.60
C LEU A 110 -19.64 -4.34 9.77
N LEU A 111 -20.15 -5.05 10.75
CA LEU A 111 -19.43 -5.43 11.97
C LEU A 111 -18.61 -6.71 11.83
N GLN A 112 -18.93 -7.55 10.83
CA GLN A 112 -18.19 -8.78 10.55
C GLN A 112 -16.74 -8.43 10.14
N PRO A 113 -15.71 -9.01 10.76
CA PRO A 113 -14.33 -8.79 10.36
C PRO A 113 -14.07 -9.44 8.99
N ALA A 114 -13.14 -8.90 8.23
CA ALA A 114 -12.56 -9.59 7.07
C ALA A 114 -11.24 -10.21 7.52
N ASN A 115 -11.14 -11.52 7.44
CA ASN A 115 -10.04 -12.25 8.07
C ASN A 115 -9.96 -11.88 9.57
N ILE A 116 -8.82 -11.35 9.99
CA ILE A 116 -8.59 -10.89 11.38
C ILE A 116 -8.71 -9.37 11.53
N HIS A 117 -9.11 -8.65 10.47
CA HIS A 117 -9.10 -7.20 10.46
C HIS A 117 -10.51 -6.63 10.56
N ASN A 118 -10.68 -5.63 11.44
CA ASN A 118 -11.86 -4.79 11.37
C ASN A 118 -11.68 -3.83 10.17
N ILE A 119 -12.68 -3.81 9.28
CA ILE A 119 -12.68 -3.01 8.05
C ILE A 119 -13.97 -2.20 7.92
N PHE A 120 -14.54 -1.81 9.04
CA PHE A 120 -15.84 -1.14 9.11
C PHE A 120 -15.97 0.05 8.15
N PHE A 121 -15.01 0.97 8.16
CA PHE A 121 -15.06 2.14 7.28
C PHE A 121 -14.92 1.78 5.79
N ILE A 122 -14.14 0.76 5.47
CA ILE A 122 -14.01 0.31 4.09
C ILE A 122 -15.32 -0.30 3.60
N LYS A 123 -16.01 -1.04 4.46
CA LYS A 123 -17.33 -1.60 4.15
C LYS A 123 -18.39 -0.51 3.94
N ILE A 124 -18.31 0.61 4.67
CA ILE A 124 -19.20 1.77 4.40
C ILE A 124 -18.96 2.29 2.98
N ILE A 125 -17.71 2.46 2.55
CA ILE A 125 -17.38 2.89 1.17
C ILE A 125 -17.93 1.87 0.16
N PHE A 126 -17.80 0.59 0.46
CA PHE A 126 -18.34 -0.48 -0.38
C PHE A 126 -19.87 -0.43 -0.49
N LEU A 127 -20.58 -0.18 0.63
CA LEU A 127 -22.04 0.01 0.61
C LEU A 127 -22.47 1.22 -0.23
N ILE A 128 -21.76 2.33 -0.11
CA ILE A 128 -21.98 3.52 -0.95
C ILE A 128 -21.81 3.14 -2.42
N ASN A 129 -20.74 2.41 -2.75
CA ASN A 129 -20.51 1.94 -4.12
C ASN A 129 -21.62 0.98 -4.59
N ASN A 130 -22.03 0.04 -3.75
CA ASN A 130 -23.11 -0.88 -4.10
C ASN A 130 -24.46 -0.19 -4.36
N ASN A 131 -24.78 0.82 -3.56
CA ASN A 131 -26.10 1.45 -3.60
C ASN A 131 -26.21 2.57 -4.64
N PHE A 132 -25.14 3.33 -4.87
CA PHE A 132 -25.14 4.52 -5.73
C PHE A 132 -24.40 4.33 -7.06
N PHE A 133 -23.44 3.40 -7.12
CA PHE A 133 -22.59 3.18 -8.30
C PHE A 133 -22.68 1.76 -8.84
N ASN A 134 -23.67 0.99 -8.39
CA ASN A 134 -23.98 -0.36 -8.87
C ASN A 134 -22.77 -1.31 -8.86
N LEU A 135 -21.95 -1.29 -7.80
CA LEU A 135 -20.69 -2.05 -7.64
C LEU A 135 -19.68 -1.74 -8.76
N ASN A 136 -19.39 -0.50 -8.99
CA ASN A 136 -18.33 -0.10 -9.91
C ASN A 136 -16.96 -0.14 -9.20
N PHE A 137 -16.15 -1.17 -9.45
CA PHE A 137 -14.85 -1.35 -8.81
C PHE A 137 -13.78 -0.35 -9.28
N GLU A 138 -13.94 0.26 -10.46
CA GLU A 138 -13.04 1.34 -10.93
C GLU A 138 -13.05 2.55 -9.98
N LEU A 139 -14.18 2.79 -9.30
CA LEU A 139 -14.30 3.89 -8.34
C LEU A 139 -13.26 3.83 -7.23
N PHE A 140 -12.98 2.63 -6.71
CA PHE A 140 -11.96 2.44 -5.67
C PHE A 140 -10.56 2.78 -6.18
N ASN A 141 -10.28 2.47 -7.45
CA ASN A 141 -9.00 2.77 -8.09
C ASN A 141 -8.80 4.28 -8.18
N TYR A 142 -9.80 5.01 -8.68
CA TYR A 142 -9.73 6.48 -8.79
C TYR A 142 -9.68 7.15 -7.42
N LEU A 143 -10.44 6.67 -6.44
CA LEU A 143 -10.40 7.19 -5.09
C LEU A 143 -9.01 7.02 -4.46
N SER A 144 -8.36 5.88 -4.67
CA SER A 144 -6.99 5.64 -4.19
C SER A 144 -5.99 6.61 -4.81
N ILE A 145 -6.07 6.87 -6.13
CA ILE A 145 -5.17 7.80 -6.81
C ILE A 145 -5.41 9.24 -6.33
N ILE A 146 -6.67 9.63 -6.12
CA ILE A 146 -7.01 10.95 -5.57
C ILE A 146 -6.43 11.10 -4.16
N LEU A 147 -6.54 10.09 -3.31
CA LEU A 147 -5.97 10.13 -1.96
C LEU A 147 -4.44 10.27 -2.00
N ILE A 148 -3.74 9.55 -2.88
CA ILE A 148 -2.28 9.69 -3.06
C ILE A 148 -1.91 11.12 -3.52
N PHE A 149 -2.70 11.69 -4.43
CA PHE A 149 -2.49 13.07 -4.86
C PHE A 149 -2.71 14.06 -3.70
N LEU A 150 -3.76 13.89 -2.89
CA LEU A 150 -3.99 14.70 -1.70
C LEU A 150 -2.86 14.55 -0.66
N ILE A 151 -2.35 13.34 -0.45
CA ILE A 151 -1.18 13.09 0.40
C ILE A 151 0.01 13.93 -0.09
N SER A 152 0.28 13.93 -1.40
CA SER A 152 1.40 14.69 -1.97
C SER A 152 1.23 16.21 -1.78
N ILE A 153 0.01 16.72 -1.94
CA ILE A 153 -0.29 18.15 -1.70
C ILE A 153 -0.08 18.51 -0.23
N ILE A 154 -0.61 17.69 0.70
CA ILE A 154 -0.43 17.90 2.14
C ILE A 154 1.06 17.91 2.49
N PHE A 155 1.81 16.95 1.95
CA PHE A 155 3.25 16.83 2.18
C PHE A 155 4.01 18.06 1.68
N VAL A 156 3.83 18.45 0.42
CA VAL A 156 4.52 19.60 -0.20
C VAL A 156 4.19 20.92 0.50
N LYS A 157 2.93 21.11 0.92
CA LYS A 157 2.52 22.34 1.63
C LYS A 157 3.12 22.47 3.03
N ASN A 158 3.37 21.37 3.72
CA ASN A 158 3.82 21.39 5.10
C ASN A 158 5.34 21.22 5.26
N GLU A 159 5.97 20.41 4.39
CA GLU A 159 7.43 20.29 4.37
C GLU A 159 8.00 21.32 3.40
N LYS A 160 8.51 22.42 3.91
CA LYS A 160 9.18 23.45 3.12
C LYS A 160 10.56 22.95 2.65
N ILE A 161 10.56 22.19 1.58
CA ILE A 161 11.78 21.60 1.01
C ILE A 161 12.30 22.53 -0.07
N ASP A 162 13.38 23.24 0.25
CA ASP A 162 13.99 24.21 -0.66
C ASP A 162 14.73 23.54 -1.84
N ASN A 163 15.13 22.27 -1.68
CA ASN A 163 15.81 21.51 -2.71
C ASN A 163 14.83 20.72 -3.56
N SER A 164 14.68 21.07 -4.82
CA SER A 164 13.73 20.48 -5.75
C SER A 164 13.97 18.98 -6.02
N ILE A 165 15.21 18.49 -5.87
CA ILE A 165 15.56 17.07 -6.10
C ILE A 165 15.05 16.22 -4.93
N TYR A 166 15.22 16.68 -3.69
CA TYR A 166 14.63 16.00 -2.54
C TYR A 166 13.11 16.05 -2.58
N ALA A 167 12.53 17.18 -2.97
CA ALA A 167 11.09 17.28 -3.15
C ALA A 167 10.57 16.29 -4.20
N ALA A 168 11.29 16.13 -5.32
CA ALA A 168 10.99 15.14 -6.34
C ALA A 168 11.09 13.69 -5.80
N LEU A 169 12.13 13.40 -5.00
CA LEU A 169 12.28 12.09 -4.35
C LEU A 169 11.05 11.74 -3.49
N PHE A 170 10.60 12.67 -2.66
CA PHE A 170 9.44 12.44 -1.80
C PHE A 170 8.15 12.22 -2.59
N ILE A 171 7.92 13.02 -3.63
CA ILE A 171 6.73 12.88 -4.47
C ILE A 171 6.74 11.54 -5.19
N ILE A 172 7.90 11.11 -5.72
CA ILE A 172 8.03 9.82 -6.40
C ILE A 172 7.91 8.65 -5.43
N LEU A 173 8.35 8.79 -4.18
CA LEU A 173 8.07 7.80 -3.13
C LEU A 173 6.56 7.69 -2.86
N ILE A 174 5.86 8.82 -2.71
CA ILE A 174 4.41 8.86 -2.50
C ILE A 174 3.67 8.23 -3.69
N PHE A 175 4.07 8.54 -4.92
CA PHE A 175 3.55 7.96 -6.15
C PHE A 175 4.28 6.68 -6.59
N SER A 176 4.82 5.90 -5.66
CA SER A 176 5.47 4.64 -6.05
C SER A 176 4.52 3.74 -6.81
N GLY A 177 4.89 3.35 -8.03
CA GLY A 177 4.11 2.43 -8.86
C GLY A 177 3.91 1.06 -8.21
N LYS A 178 4.70 0.73 -7.19
CA LYS A 178 4.50 -0.48 -6.39
C LYS A 178 3.15 -0.50 -5.66
N GLN A 179 2.52 0.65 -5.44
CA GLN A 179 1.18 0.75 -4.84
C GLN A 179 0.04 0.37 -5.79
N PHE A 180 0.29 0.10 -7.08
CA PHE A 180 -0.79 -0.30 -8.00
C PHE A 180 -1.53 -1.56 -7.54
N ALA A 181 -0.86 -2.48 -6.84
CA ALA A 181 -1.53 -3.61 -6.22
C ALA A 181 -2.57 -3.17 -5.17
N ASN A 182 -2.33 -2.04 -4.47
CA ASN A 182 -3.26 -1.47 -3.51
C ASN A 182 -4.41 -0.71 -4.19
N PHE A 183 -4.18 -0.15 -5.38
CA PHE A 183 -5.22 0.59 -6.11
C PHE A 183 -6.17 -0.34 -6.86
N SER A 184 -5.71 -1.48 -7.29
CA SER A 184 -6.43 -2.37 -8.19
C SER A 184 -7.39 -3.35 -7.51
N GLN A 185 -7.48 -3.35 -6.19
CA GLN A 185 -8.37 -4.20 -5.38
C GLN A 185 -9.15 -3.33 -4.41
N ALA A 186 -10.48 -3.48 -4.36
CA ALA A 186 -11.33 -2.62 -3.53
C ALA A 186 -11.00 -2.73 -2.04
N SER A 187 -10.75 -3.93 -1.53
CA SER A 187 -10.33 -4.17 -0.15
C SER A 187 -9.01 -3.46 0.20
N ASN A 188 -8.11 -3.33 -0.76
CA ASN A 188 -6.79 -2.74 -0.55
C ASN A 188 -6.78 -1.20 -0.50
N ILE A 189 -7.89 -0.51 -0.80
CA ILE A 189 -8.02 0.94 -0.57
C ILE A 189 -7.73 1.31 0.90
N ALA A 190 -7.95 0.36 1.82
CA ALA A 190 -7.61 0.49 3.23
C ALA A 190 -6.17 0.95 3.48
N TRP A 191 -5.22 0.46 2.68
CA TRP A 191 -3.81 0.84 2.76
C TRP A 191 -3.60 2.32 2.45
N THR A 192 -4.25 2.81 1.38
CA THR A 192 -4.16 4.21 0.96
C THR A 192 -4.84 5.14 1.95
N ILE A 193 -5.99 4.74 2.50
CA ILE A 193 -6.71 5.51 3.54
C ILE A 193 -5.86 5.61 4.82
N CYS A 194 -5.27 4.51 5.28
CA CYS A 194 -4.37 4.54 6.44
C CYS A 194 -3.13 5.39 6.19
N PHE A 195 -2.57 5.38 4.98
CA PHE A 195 -1.48 6.27 4.59
C PHE A 195 -1.89 7.74 4.68
N PHE A 196 -3.08 8.07 4.17
CA PHE A 196 -3.64 9.42 4.29
C PHE A 196 -3.82 9.84 5.77
N TYR A 197 -4.29 8.94 6.64
CA TYR A 197 -4.41 9.20 8.07
C TYR A 197 -3.04 9.49 8.70
N ILE A 198 -2.03 8.70 8.39
CA ILE A 198 -0.67 8.84 8.94
C ILE A 198 -0.06 10.19 8.55
N ILE A 199 -0.17 10.58 7.28
CA ILE A 199 0.36 11.87 6.82
C ILE A 199 -0.42 13.04 7.42
N SER A 200 -1.75 12.96 7.46
CA SER A 200 -2.59 13.98 8.07
C SER A 200 -2.31 14.13 9.56
N PHE A 201 -2.17 13.03 10.29
CA PHE A 201 -1.81 13.03 11.70
C PHE A 201 -0.47 13.71 11.95
N LYS A 202 0.58 13.35 11.19
CA LYS A 202 1.91 13.95 11.34
C LYS A 202 1.86 15.48 11.34
N TYR A 203 1.10 16.09 10.42
CA TYR A 203 1.06 17.55 10.26
C TYR A 203 0.07 18.26 11.18
N THR A 204 -0.75 17.52 11.88
CA THR A 204 -1.76 18.08 12.78
C THR A 204 -1.48 17.84 14.27
N VAL A 205 -0.73 16.77 14.60
CA VAL A 205 -0.52 16.32 15.98
C VAL A 205 0.13 17.36 16.88
N SER A 206 1.07 18.16 16.36
CA SER A 206 1.78 19.18 17.13
C SER A 206 1.05 20.54 17.20
N SER A 207 -0.15 20.63 16.61
CA SER A 207 -0.93 21.87 16.57
C SER A 207 -1.91 21.97 17.72
N ASN A 208 -1.93 23.12 18.41
CA ASN A 208 -2.91 23.44 19.45
C ASN A 208 -4.21 24.04 18.90
N LYS A 209 -4.39 24.14 17.57
CA LYS A 209 -5.64 24.62 16.96
C LYS A 209 -6.76 23.61 17.19
N VAL A 210 -7.95 24.07 17.54
CA VAL A 210 -9.11 23.22 17.84
C VAL A 210 -9.43 22.28 16.66
N SER A 211 -9.40 22.78 15.41
CA SER A 211 -9.62 21.96 14.22
C SER A 211 -8.61 20.82 14.07
N SER A 212 -7.34 21.08 14.37
CA SER A 212 -6.29 20.06 14.35
C SER A 212 -6.48 19.02 15.44
N ILE A 213 -6.87 19.44 16.64
CA ILE A 213 -7.16 18.55 17.76
C ILE A 213 -8.33 17.63 17.42
N ILE A 214 -9.43 18.18 16.89
CA ILE A 214 -10.59 17.38 16.46
C ILE A 214 -10.18 16.39 15.37
N LEU A 215 -9.45 16.84 14.35
CA LEU A 215 -9.00 15.96 13.27
C LEU A 215 -8.11 14.83 13.80
N CYS A 216 -7.10 15.13 14.62
CA CYS A 216 -6.27 14.10 15.24
C CYS A 216 -7.10 13.12 16.07
N SER A 217 -8.04 13.61 16.87
CA SER A 217 -8.94 12.77 17.68
C SER A 217 -9.72 11.79 16.82
N ILE A 218 -10.29 12.28 15.72
CA ILE A 218 -11.03 11.45 14.76
C ILE A 218 -10.08 10.40 14.12
N LEU A 219 -8.92 10.84 13.62
CA LEU A 219 -7.96 9.93 12.96
C LEU A 219 -7.48 8.81 13.89
N ILE A 220 -7.14 9.15 15.14
CA ILE A 220 -6.69 8.17 16.14
C ILE A 220 -7.80 7.15 16.43
N PHE A 221 -9.03 7.62 16.63
CA PHE A 221 -10.15 6.77 17.01
C PHE A 221 -10.61 5.85 15.86
N ILE A 222 -10.69 6.36 14.61
CA ILE A 222 -11.23 5.59 13.48
C ILE A 222 -10.19 4.68 12.83
N SER A 223 -8.89 4.96 12.99
CA SER A 223 -7.86 4.22 12.26
C SER A 223 -7.85 2.72 12.54
N PRO A 224 -8.02 2.20 13.79
CA PRO A 224 -8.10 0.76 14.04
C PRO A 224 -9.36 0.11 13.43
N LEU A 225 -10.44 0.89 13.22
CA LEU A 225 -11.68 0.45 12.59
C LEU A 225 -11.62 0.44 11.06
N THR A 226 -10.50 0.89 10.50
CA THR A 226 -10.30 0.96 9.04
C THR A 226 -9.56 -0.26 8.51
N PHE A 227 -8.48 -0.66 9.17
CA PHE A 227 -7.66 -1.81 8.77
C PHE A 227 -6.55 -2.10 9.80
N GLY A 228 -5.88 -3.26 9.68
CA GLY A 228 -4.75 -3.62 10.55
C GLY A 228 -3.62 -2.59 10.60
N LEU A 229 -3.30 -1.92 9.48
CA LEU A 229 -2.35 -0.80 9.45
C LEU A 229 -2.80 0.39 10.31
N GLY A 230 -4.10 0.56 10.51
CA GLY A 230 -4.66 1.62 11.34
C GLY A 230 -4.23 1.57 12.81
N TYR A 231 -3.79 0.41 13.31
CA TYR A 231 -3.23 0.30 14.66
C TYR A 231 -1.91 1.06 14.86
N VAL A 232 -1.21 1.43 13.78
CA VAL A 232 0.04 2.19 13.84
C VAL A 232 -0.13 3.53 14.55
N LEU A 233 -1.23 4.26 14.28
CA LEU A 233 -1.49 5.55 14.92
C LEU A 233 -1.75 5.44 16.43
N PRO A 234 -2.70 4.63 16.90
CA PRO A 234 -2.92 4.48 18.35
C PRO A 234 -1.69 3.95 19.08
N LEU A 235 -0.92 3.03 18.50
CA LEU A 235 0.32 2.55 19.10
C LEU A 235 1.37 3.65 19.19
N TYR A 236 1.52 4.49 18.16
CA TYR A 236 2.37 5.68 18.25
C TYR A 236 1.92 6.61 19.37
N VAL A 237 0.63 6.87 19.49
CA VAL A 237 0.09 7.74 20.53
C VAL A 237 0.39 7.20 21.93
N LEU A 238 0.12 5.91 22.16
CA LEU A 238 0.33 5.29 23.47
C LEU A 238 1.80 5.26 23.90
N THR A 239 2.74 5.19 22.93
CA THR A 239 4.17 5.04 23.24
C THR A 239 4.95 6.36 23.11
N PHE A 240 4.61 7.23 22.16
CA PHE A 240 5.44 8.37 21.77
C PHE A 240 4.78 9.75 21.88
N ILE A 241 3.45 9.85 22.14
CA ILE A 241 2.76 11.15 22.21
C ILE A 241 3.34 12.06 23.31
N TYR A 242 3.92 11.47 24.35
CA TYR A 242 4.56 12.20 25.44
C TYR A 242 5.65 13.15 24.93
N PHE A 243 6.36 12.75 23.87
CA PHE A 243 7.45 13.53 23.27
C PHE A 243 6.97 14.72 22.42
N GLN A 244 5.68 14.80 22.09
CA GLN A 244 5.13 15.94 21.35
C GLN A 244 4.90 17.15 22.25
N GLU A 245 5.17 18.37 21.74
CA GLU A 245 4.97 19.64 22.46
C GLU A 245 3.53 20.14 22.38
N ILE A 246 2.61 19.39 22.96
CA ILE A 246 1.20 19.76 23.06
C ILE A 246 0.75 19.74 24.51
N ASN A 247 -0.38 20.39 24.80
CA ASN A 247 -0.95 20.45 26.13
C ASN A 247 -1.16 19.04 26.71
N TYR A 248 -0.84 18.85 27.99
CA TYR A 248 -0.99 17.55 28.67
C TYR A 248 -2.42 16.99 28.61
N LYS A 249 -3.44 17.84 28.73
CA LYS A 249 -4.84 17.40 28.60
C LYS A 249 -5.14 16.83 27.22
N ILE A 250 -4.54 17.38 26.16
CA ILE A 250 -4.69 16.88 24.78
C ILE A 250 -4.00 15.52 24.65
N LYS A 251 -2.81 15.34 25.25
CA LYS A 251 -2.11 14.03 25.26
C LYS A 251 -2.98 12.95 25.90
N ILE A 252 -3.53 13.23 27.07
CA ILE A 252 -4.43 12.28 27.75
C ILE A 252 -5.64 11.95 26.88
N ASN A 253 -6.28 12.96 26.30
CA ASN A 253 -7.43 12.74 25.41
C ASN A 253 -7.06 11.83 24.23
N TYR A 254 -5.92 12.03 23.59
CA TYR A 254 -5.44 11.17 22.49
C TYR A 254 -5.16 9.74 22.96
N MET A 255 -4.58 9.56 24.16
CA MET A 255 -4.35 8.23 24.75
C MET A 255 -5.67 7.51 25.03
N ILE A 256 -6.66 8.18 25.60
CA ILE A 256 -7.99 7.63 25.88
C ILE A 256 -8.66 7.20 24.56
N LEU A 257 -8.62 8.07 23.54
CA LEU A 257 -9.19 7.76 22.22
C LEU A 257 -8.47 6.60 21.53
N SER A 258 -7.15 6.48 21.71
CA SER A 258 -6.37 5.35 21.20
C SER A 258 -6.83 4.03 21.84
N ILE A 259 -6.97 4.02 23.15
CA ILE A 259 -7.46 2.83 23.88
C ILE A 259 -8.90 2.52 23.46
N ALA A 260 -9.77 3.52 23.40
CA ALA A 260 -11.16 3.34 23.03
C ALA A 260 -11.29 2.78 21.58
N GLY A 261 -10.52 3.33 20.63
CA GLY A 261 -10.51 2.87 19.24
C GLY A 261 -10.01 1.43 19.12
N ILE A 262 -8.93 1.06 19.82
CA ILE A 262 -8.41 -0.31 19.85
C ILE A 262 -9.43 -1.27 20.46
N LEU A 263 -9.98 -0.92 21.62
CA LEU A 263 -10.98 -1.76 22.29
C LEU A 263 -12.22 -1.95 21.42
N LEU A 264 -12.74 -0.88 20.84
CA LEU A 264 -13.89 -0.96 19.97
C LEU A 264 -13.61 -1.85 18.74
N ALA A 265 -12.46 -1.69 18.09
CA ALA A 265 -12.07 -2.52 16.96
C ALA A 265 -11.93 -4.01 17.31
N GLN A 266 -11.56 -4.35 18.55
CA GLN A 266 -11.40 -5.73 19.01
C GLN A 266 -12.72 -6.32 19.56
N MET A 267 -13.55 -5.50 20.21
CA MET A 267 -14.76 -5.97 20.90
C MET A 267 -15.96 -6.05 19.97
N LEU A 268 -16.13 -5.08 19.03
CA LEU A 268 -17.28 -5.05 18.14
C LEU A 268 -17.52 -6.38 17.40
N PRO A 269 -16.52 -7.00 16.78
CA PRO A 269 -16.72 -8.29 16.13
C PRO A 269 -17.14 -9.39 17.11
N ARG A 270 -16.58 -9.40 18.32
CA ARG A 270 -16.84 -10.44 19.33
C ARG A 270 -18.22 -10.36 19.96
N ILE A 271 -18.84 -9.16 19.99
CA ILE A 271 -20.21 -8.98 20.53
C ILE A 271 -21.24 -9.61 19.58
N PHE A 272 -20.99 -9.59 18.29
CA PHE A 272 -21.93 -10.03 17.26
C PHE A 272 -21.64 -11.42 16.70
N PHE A 273 -20.44 -11.94 16.91
CA PHE A 273 -19.97 -13.21 16.35
C PHE A 273 -19.27 -14.03 17.44
N ASP A 274 -19.98 -14.98 18.03
CA ASP A 274 -19.48 -15.84 19.12
C ASP A 274 -18.32 -16.76 18.67
N ASP A 275 -18.33 -17.16 17.40
CA ASP A 275 -17.32 -18.04 16.78
C ASP A 275 -16.66 -17.35 15.58
N LEU A 276 -15.84 -16.36 15.86
CA LEU A 276 -15.06 -15.72 14.79
C LEU A 276 -13.96 -16.63 14.30
N GLY A 277 -14.05 -17.91 14.20
CA GLY A 277 -13.01 -18.70 13.52
C GLY A 277 -11.57 -18.12 13.64
N ILE A 278 -11.39 -17.13 14.55
CA ILE A 278 -10.10 -16.75 15.04
C ILE A 278 -9.67 -17.97 15.87
N SER A 279 -9.53 -19.09 15.15
CA SER A 279 -8.53 -20.05 15.50
C SER A 279 -7.24 -19.23 15.52
N GLY A 280 -7.15 -18.40 16.54
CA GLY A 280 -5.88 -17.90 16.96
C GLY A 280 -5.07 -19.15 17.06
N SER A 281 -4.33 -19.44 16.00
CA SER A 281 -3.15 -20.22 16.20
C SER A 281 -2.63 -19.68 17.51
N ASN A 282 -2.41 -20.54 18.50
CA ASN A 282 -1.74 -20.19 19.74
C ASN A 282 -0.33 -19.69 19.37
N THR A 283 -0.26 -18.65 18.53
CA THR A 283 0.95 -18.02 18.07
C THR A 283 1.48 -17.29 19.28
N ASN A 284 2.40 -17.97 19.91
CA ASN A 284 3.16 -17.36 20.98
C ASN A 284 3.99 -16.24 20.37
N TYR A 285 3.44 -15.01 20.35
CA TYR A 285 4.11 -13.82 19.78
C TYR A 285 5.51 -13.62 20.38
N LEU A 286 5.73 -14.06 21.63
CA LEU A 286 7.07 -14.03 22.23
C LEU A 286 8.05 -14.94 21.47
N ASN A 287 7.63 -16.13 21.05
CA ASN A 287 8.47 -17.01 20.25
C ASN A 287 8.79 -16.41 18.89
N ILE A 288 7.87 -15.65 18.28
CA ILE A 288 8.10 -14.96 17.02
C ILE A 288 9.16 -13.88 17.17
N LEU A 289 9.15 -13.10 18.26
CA LEU A 289 10.15 -12.06 18.52
C LEU A 289 11.58 -12.60 18.62
N PHE A 290 11.75 -13.83 19.06
CA PHE A 290 13.07 -14.48 19.14
C PHE A 290 13.43 -15.28 17.88
N HIS A 291 12.53 -15.40 16.92
CA HIS A 291 12.79 -16.11 15.68
C HIS A 291 13.46 -15.21 14.64
N TYR A 292 14.46 -15.73 13.92
CA TYR A 292 15.20 -14.95 12.91
C TYR A 292 14.32 -14.38 11.81
N SER A 293 13.22 -15.05 11.43
CA SER A 293 12.29 -14.59 10.41
C SER A 293 11.61 -13.26 10.76
N PHE A 294 11.41 -12.97 12.05
CA PHE A 294 10.93 -11.66 12.50
C PHE A 294 11.87 -10.54 12.03
N TYR A 295 13.17 -10.70 12.28
CA TYR A 295 14.16 -9.67 11.92
C TYR A 295 14.32 -9.53 10.41
N LEU A 296 14.32 -10.67 9.68
CA LEU A 296 14.37 -10.63 8.23
C LEU A 296 13.16 -9.87 7.65
N THR A 297 11.96 -10.14 8.16
CA THR A 297 10.74 -9.44 7.74
C THR A 297 10.77 -7.98 8.15
N PHE A 298 11.17 -7.68 9.39
CA PHE A 298 11.25 -6.31 9.91
C PHE A 298 12.13 -5.41 9.01
N PHE A 299 13.35 -5.81 8.77
CA PHE A 299 14.27 -5.04 7.93
C PHE A 299 13.84 -5.02 6.46
N GLY A 300 13.31 -6.14 5.95
CA GLY A 300 12.82 -6.21 4.57
C GLY A 300 11.64 -5.29 4.30
N VAL A 301 10.72 -5.14 5.25
CA VAL A 301 9.58 -4.21 5.13
C VAL A 301 10.07 -2.76 5.03
N LEU A 302 11.12 -2.36 5.74
CA LEU A 302 11.64 -0.98 5.68
C LEU A 302 12.12 -0.58 4.28
N SER A 303 12.61 -1.53 3.50
CA SER A 303 13.16 -1.29 2.16
C SER A 303 12.26 -1.79 1.01
N ASN A 304 11.08 -2.31 1.32
CA ASN A 304 10.19 -2.95 0.34
C ASN A 304 9.94 -2.10 -0.92
N VAL A 305 9.88 -0.77 -0.80
CA VAL A 305 9.66 0.13 -1.95
C VAL A 305 10.73 0.00 -3.04
N PHE A 306 11.93 -0.44 -2.69
CA PHE A 306 13.05 -0.60 -3.63
C PHE A 306 13.11 -1.98 -4.30
N LEU A 307 12.30 -2.94 -3.87
CA LEU A 307 12.42 -4.31 -4.32
C LEU A 307 11.47 -4.65 -5.46
N PRO A 308 11.94 -5.35 -6.50
CA PRO A 308 11.04 -6.05 -7.40
C PRO A 308 10.35 -7.21 -6.68
N TRP A 309 9.23 -7.69 -7.20
CA TRP A 309 8.58 -8.89 -6.67
C TRP A 309 9.27 -10.15 -7.19
N ILE A 310 10.41 -10.48 -6.63
CA ILE A 310 11.14 -11.73 -6.89
C ILE A 310 11.61 -12.26 -5.53
N GLU A 311 11.19 -13.46 -5.17
CA GLU A 311 11.44 -14.03 -3.83
C GLU A 311 12.92 -14.01 -3.43
N GLY A 312 13.85 -14.34 -4.36
CA GLY A 312 15.30 -14.32 -4.07
C GLY A 312 15.88 -12.93 -3.75
N VAL A 313 15.16 -11.84 -4.08
CA VAL A 313 15.59 -10.47 -3.82
C VAL A 313 15.19 -9.98 -2.42
N ALA A 314 14.36 -10.73 -1.71
CA ALA A 314 13.92 -10.37 -0.36
C ALA A 314 15.11 -10.15 0.59
N TYR A 315 16.14 -10.99 0.50
CA TYR A 315 17.36 -10.86 1.32
C TYR A 315 18.12 -9.55 1.04
N VAL A 316 18.18 -9.11 -0.21
CA VAL A 316 18.80 -7.82 -0.58
C VAL A 316 18.06 -6.67 0.12
N GLY A 317 16.73 -6.73 0.15
CA GLY A 317 15.94 -5.76 0.87
C GLY A 317 16.18 -5.78 2.37
N THR A 318 16.28 -6.97 2.96
CA THR A 318 16.63 -7.10 4.37
C THR A 318 17.97 -6.43 4.69
N ILE A 319 18.99 -6.62 3.85
CA ILE A 319 20.30 -5.98 4.01
C ILE A 319 20.18 -4.46 3.90
N ILE A 320 19.46 -3.94 2.89
CA ILE A 320 19.27 -2.49 2.72
C ILE A 320 18.55 -1.90 3.95
N GLY A 321 17.45 -2.52 4.38
CA GLY A 321 16.69 -2.05 5.55
C GLY A 321 17.50 -2.11 6.84
N PHE A 322 18.33 -3.14 7.02
CA PHE A 322 19.25 -3.25 8.16
C PHE A 322 20.30 -2.13 8.15
N ILE A 323 20.93 -1.85 7.01
CA ILE A 323 21.89 -0.75 6.87
C ILE A 323 21.22 0.59 7.21
N GLN A 324 20.03 0.85 6.70
CA GLN A 324 19.27 2.07 6.99
C GLN A 324 18.93 2.18 8.50
N PHE A 325 18.52 1.08 9.12
CA PHE A 325 18.25 1.03 10.56
C PHE A 325 19.51 1.32 11.38
N LEU A 326 20.65 0.69 11.03
CA LEU A 326 21.92 0.95 11.71
C LEU A 326 22.38 2.40 11.55
N LEU A 327 22.16 3.00 10.38
CA LEU A 327 22.50 4.40 10.16
C LEU A 327 21.65 5.31 11.07
N ILE A 328 20.33 5.09 11.16
CA ILE A 328 19.47 5.83 12.07
C ILE A 328 19.94 5.67 13.52
N PHE A 329 20.22 4.44 13.92
CA PHE A 329 20.69 4.14 15.28
C PHE A 329 22.02 4.85 15.60
N TYR A 330 22.98 4.80 14.68
CA TYR A 330 24.23 5.56 14.80
C TYR A 330 24.00 7.05 14.96
N LEU A 331 23.10 7.64 14.17
CA LEU A 331 22.78 9.07 14.23
C LEU A 331 22.12 9.44 15.57
N ILE A 332 21.23 8.58 16.09
CA ILE A 332 20.63 8.76 17.42
C ILE A 332 21.72 8.73 18.49
N LEU A 333 22.63 7.75 18.44
CA LEU A 333 23.73 7.65 19.43
C LEU A 333 24.68 8.85 19.35
N LYS A 334 25.00 9.32 18.14
CA LYS A 334 25.83 10.51 17.94
C LYS A 334 25.19 11.75 18.58
N ASN A 335 23.88 11.94 18.38
CA ASN A 335 23.14 13.05 18.95
C ASN A 335 22.99 12.90 20.48
N TYR A 336 22.84 11.66 20.99
CA TYR A 336 22.81 11.36 22.41
C TYR A 336 24.12 11.75 23.10
N ASN A 337 25.27 11.40 22.54
CA ASN A 337 26.56 11.74 23.10
C ASN A 337 26.83 13.25 23.14
N GLN A 338 26.19 14.02 22.25
CA GLN A 338 26.31 15.49 22.22
C GLN A 338 25.34 16.21 23.15
N GLN A 339 24.13 15.66 23.40
CA GLN A 339 23.03 16.35 24.06
C GLN A 339 22.35 15.54 25.19
N SER A 340 22.90 14.40 25.58
CA SER A 340 22.33 13.48 26.58
C SER A 340 20.95 12.93 26.21
N PHE A 341 20.14 12.53 27.22
CA PHE A 341 18.78 12.01 27.02
C PHE A 341 17.84 12.97 26.26
N PHE A 342 18.15 14.27 26.30
CA PHE A 342 17.41 15.30 25.56
C PHE A 342 17.51 15.12 24.03
N GLY A 343 18.61 14.57 23.52
CA GLY A 343 18.78 14.29 22.10
C GLY A 343 17.81 13.23 21.55
N ILE A 344 17.50 12.18 22.32
CA ILE A 344 16.52 11.16 21.96
C ILE A 344 15.11 11.76 21.89
N HIS A 345 14.76 12.62 22.86
CA HIS A 345 13.49 13.32 22.88
C HIS A 345 13.28 14.13 21.60
N ILE A 346 14.28 14.95 21.23
CA ILE A 346 14.25 15.77 20.01
C ILE A 346 14.14 14.90 18.76
N PHE A 347 14.90 13.78 18.71
CA PHE A 347 14.83 12.85 17.58
C PHE A 347 13.41 12.30 17.38
N ILE A 348 12.81 11.75 18.43
CA ILE A 348 11.46 11.17 18.36
C ILE A 348 10.43 12.21 17.93
N LYS A 349 10.47 13.41 18.53
CA LYS A 349 9.59 14.51 18.20
C LYS A 349 9.65 14.91 16.73
N ASN A 350 10.86 15.06 16.19
CA ASN A 350 11.07 15.58 14.84
C ASN A 350 10.91 14.52 13.74
N ASN A 351 11.00 13.23 14.09
CA ASN A 351 11.05 12.12 13.12
C ASN A 351 9.86 11.16 13.23
N THR A 352 8.66 11.71 13.42
CA THR A 352 7.40 10.96 13.56
C THR A 352 7.20 9.92 12.46
N LEU A 353 7.54 10.20 11.19
CA LEU A 353 7.37 9.23 10.09
C LEU A 353 8.32 8.04 10.18
N ILE A 354 9.56 8.24 10.66
CA ILE A 354 10.49 7.12 10.91
C ILE A 354 9.86 6.21 11.96
N ILE A 355 9.40 6.76 13.07
CA ILE A 355 8.80 5.99 14.15
C ILE A 355 7.54 5.24 13.69
N LEU A 356 6.65 5.90 12.95
CA LEU A 356 5.46 5.27 12.39
C LEU A 356 5.81 4.13 11.43
N GLY A 357 6.83 4.32 10.57
CA GLY A 357 7.33 3.27 9.68
C GLY A 357 7.94 2.07 10.44
N LEU A 358 8.67 2.32 11.53
CA LEU A 358 9.21 1.27 12.41
C LEU A 358 8.10 0.51 13.13
N ILE A 359 7.08 1.19 13.66
CA ILE A 359 5.90 0.55 14.27
C ILE A 359 5.19 -0.32 13.23
N PHE A 360 5.00 0.18 12.01
CA PHE A 360 4.41 -0.61 10.93
C PHE A 360 5.21 -1.89 10.65
N ALA A 361 6.53 -1.75 10.45
CA ALA A 361 7.40 -2.90 10.20
C ALA A 361 7.34 -3.92 11.35
N PHE A 362 7.29 -3.44 12.59
CA PHE A 362 7.15 -4.27 13.78
C PHE A 362 5.83 -5.07 13.78
N ILE A 363 4.69 -4.41 13.51
CA ILE A 363 3.38 -5.06 13.46
C ILE A 363 3.36 -6.14 12.36
N VAL A 364 3.84 -5.82 11.16
CA VAL A 364 3.90 -6.78 10.05
C VAL A 364 4.77 -7.99 10.40
N SER A 365 5.92 -7.77 11.04
CA SER A 365 6.83 -8.85 11.41
C SER A 365 6.29 -9.76 12.50
N LEU A 366 5.46 -9.22 13.40
CA LEU A 366 4.76 -10.03 14.42
C LEU A 366 3.63 -10.85 13.81
N THR A 367 2.88 -10.28 12.87
CA THR A 367 1.68 -10.91 12.33
C THR A 367 1.96 -11.77 11.09
N ARG A 368 3.04 -11.51 10.40
CA ARG A 368 3.44 -12.15 9.15
C ARG A 368 4.96 -12.37 9.09
N PRO A 369 5.55 -13.20 9.95
CA PRO A 369 7.00 -13.41 10.01
C PRO A 369 7.50 -14.28 8.84
N ASP A 370 7.00 -14.04 7.64
CA ASP A 370 7.32 -14.79 6.43
C ASP A 370 7.99 -13.88 5.40
N LEU A 371 9.15 -14.29 4.88
CA LEU A 371 9.90 -13.53 3.87
C LEU A 371 9.08 -13.20 2.62
N GLN A 372 8.10 -14.02 2.26
CA GLN A 372 7.23 -13.75 1.12
C GLN A 372 6.41 -12.47 1.30
N THR A 373 6.11 -12.09 2.54
CA THR A 373 5.36 -10.86 2.83
C THR A 373 6.17 -9.60 2.54
N ILE A 374 7.50 -9.64 2.60
CA ILE A 374 8.38 -8.51 2.36
C ILE A 374 8.23 -7.99 0.93
N VAL A 375 8.12 -8.90 -0.03
CA VAL A 375 8.03 -8.57 -1.46
C VAL A 375 6.63 -8.24 -1.91
N ALA A 376 5.60 -8.56 -1.11
CA ALA A 376 4.23 -8.23 -1.48
C ALA A 376 4.03 -6.71 -1.58
N ALA A 377 3.58 -6.25 -2.75
CA ALA A 377 3.46 -4.84 -3.08
C ALA A 377 2.55 -4.05 -2.10
N ARG A 378 1.55 -4.71 -1.51
CA ARG A 378 0.64 -4.10 -0.51
C ARG A 378 1.36 -3.57 0.73
N TYR A 379 2.48 -4.16 1.14
CA TYR A 379 3.27 -3.68 2.28
C TYR A 379 4.19 -2.50 1.96
N SER A 380 4.25 -2.05 0.69
CA SER A 380 5.06 -0.90 0.28
C SER A 380 4.66 0.41 0.98
N VAL A 381 3.42 0.56 1.41
CA VAL A 381 2.95 1.75 2.13
C VAL A 381 3.79 2.00 3.39
N GLY A 382 4.04 0.98 4.20
CA GLY A 382 4.89 1.13 5.40
C GLY A 382 6.33 1.46 5.07
N SER A 383 6.87 0.82 4.02
CA SER A 383 8.19 1.17 3.48
C SER A 383 8.25 2.63 3.02
N ILE A 384 7.24 3.10 2.29
CA ILE A 384 7.18 4.48 1.80
C ILE A 384 7.16 5.46 2.97
N ILE A 385 6.35 5.21 4.00
CA ILE A 385 6.29 6.06 5.21
C ILE A 385 7.67 6.15 5.87
N PHE A 386 8.33 5.00 6.05
CA PHE A 386 9.68 4.95 6.61
C PHE A 386 10.68 5.68 5.73
N GLN A 387 10.68 5.46 4.42
CA GLN A 387 11.62 6.08 3.49
C GLN A 387 11.44 7.59 3.41
N ILE A 388 10.20 8.08 3.38
CA ILE A 388 9.95 9.52 3.45
C ILE A 388 10.56 10.09 4.74
N GLY A 389 10.32 9.46 5.88
CA GLY A 389 10.90 9.87 7.16
C GLY A 389 12.43 9.84 7.16
N PHE A 390 13.02 8.76 6.65
CA PHE A 390 14.47 8.57 6.58
C PHE A 390 15.16 9.63 5.70
N TRP A 391 14.69 9.83 4.48
CA TRP A 391 15.26 10.82 3.57
C TRP A 391 15.01 12.26 4.03
N LEU A 392 13.86 12.52 4.68
CA LEU A 392 13.56 13.82 5.27
C LEU A 392 14.49 14.13 6.43
N TYR A 393 14.80 13.14 7.27
CA TYR A 393 15.79 13.27 8.34
C TYR A 393 17.17 13.60 7.76
N LEU A 394 17.65 12.83 6.77
CA LEU A 394 18.93 13.09 6.12
C LEU A 394 18.97 14.48 5.45
N TYR A 395 17.86 14.94 4.89
CA TYR A 395 17.76 16.27 4.31
C TYR A 395 17.86 17.37 5.35
N LYS A 396 17.20 17.23 6.52
CA LYS A 396 17.20 18.22 7.60
C LYS A 396 18.53 18.27 8.35
N GLU A 397 19.23 17.16 8.45
CA GLU A 397 20.57 17.09 9.05
C GLU A 397 21.62 17.62 8.07
N ASN A 398 21.92 18.92 8.15
CA ASN A 398 22.86 19.62 7.27
C ASN A 398 24.23 18.92 7.13
N GLN A 399 24.65 18.15 8.14
CA GLN A 399 25.92 17.42 8.14
C GLN A 399 26.02 16.37 7.04
N TYR A 400 24.88 15.88 6.53
CA TYR A 400 24.81 14.78 5.54
C TYR A 400 24.49 15.28 4.12
N ARG A 401 24.16 16.56 3.94
CA ARG A 401 23.95 17.15 2.60
C ARG A 401 25.19 17.00 1.70
N TYR A 402 26.37 17.00 2.30
CA TYR A 402 27.64 16.81 1.57
C TYR A 402 28.01 15.35 1.33
N LEU A 403 27.44 14.40 2.10
CA LEU A 403 27.72 12.98 1.97
C LEU A 403 26.93 12.32 0.84
N ILE A 404 25.77 12.87 0.49
CA ILE A 404 24.91 12.30 -0.53
C ILE A 404 25.01 13.15 -1.78
N ASN A 405 25.72 12.61 -2.79
CA ASN A 405 25.84 13.25 -4.08
C ASN A 405 24.44 13.40 -4.71
N VAL A 406 24.13 14.59 -5.19
CA VAL A 406 22.88 14.92 -5.90
C VAL A 406 22.61 13.95 -7.05
N ASN A 407 23.65 13.53 -7.78
CA ASN A 407 23.51 12.54 -8.85
C ASN A 407 23.08 11.17 -8.34
N PHE A 408 23.52 10.78 -7.14
CA PHE A 408 23.05 9.54 -6.51
C PHE A 408 21.56 9.61 -6.20
N ILE A 409 21.07 10.74 -5.69
CA ILE A 409 19.62 10.93 -5.43
C ILE A 409 18.83 10.86 -6.74
N LYS A 410 19.32 11.48 -7.81
CA LYS A 410 18.69 11.37 -9.14
C LYS A 410 18.61 9.91 -9.61
N LEU A 411 19.67 9.13 -9.42
CA LEU A 411 19.67 7.70 -9.76
C LEU A 411 18.64 6.93 -8.92
N VAL A 412 18.56 7.20 -7.61
CA VAL A 412 17.54 6.60 -6.74
C VAL A 412 16.12 6.94 -7.21
N ILE A 413 15.87 8.20 -7.55
CA ILE A 413 14.58 8.67 -8.10
C ILE A 413 14.22 7.91 -9.38
N ILE A 414 15.15 7.85 -10.34
CA ILE A 414 14.93 7.15 -11.60
C ILE A 414 14.67 5.67 -11.35
N TYR A 415 15.45 5.06 -10.48
CA TYR A 415 15.26 3.65 -10.10
C TYR A 415 13.87 3.39 -9.51
N ILE A 416 13.43 4.19 -8.52
CA ILE A 416 12.09 4.02 -7.90
C ILE A 416 10.99 4.20 -8.94
N LEU A 417 11.11 5.22 -9.80
CA LEU A 417 10.12 5.51 -10.81
C LEU A 417 10.04 4.40 -11.86
N THR A 418 11.19 3.98 -12.40
CA THR A 418 11.25 2.95 -13.44
C THR A 418 10.88 1.57 -12.89
N SER A 419 11.42 1.19 -11.74
CA SER A 419 11.11 -0.10 -11.11
C SER A 419 9.64 -0.17 -10.68
N GLY A 420 9.11 0.88 -10.09
CA GLY A 420 7.71 0.92 -9.68
C GLY A 420 6.71 0.87 -10.84
N LEU A 421 7.04 1.43 -12.00
CA LEU A 421 6.14 1.47 -13.14
C LEU A 421 6.29 0.28 -14.09
N PHE A 422 7.51 -0.17 -14.36
CA PHE A 422 7.81 -1.08 -15.46
C PHE A 422 8.30 -2.46 -15.05
N PHE A 423 8.62 -2.70 -13.76
CA PHE A 423 8.97 -4.04 -13.32
C PHE A 423 7.75 -4.97 -13.37
N PRO A 424 7.96 -6.25 -13.65
CA PRO A 424 6.92 -7.27 -13.56
C PRO A 424 6.19 -7.23 -12.22
N TYR A 425 4.87 -7.42 -12.25
CA TYR A 425 3.97 -7.33 -11.08
C TYR A 425 3.89 -5.95 -10.38
N HIS A 426 4.43 -4.89 -11.01
CA HIS A 426 4.30 -3.52 -10.51
C HIS A 426 3.68 -2.61 -11.57
N GLY A 427 3.16 -1.45 -11.13
CA GLY A 427 2.77 -0.35 -11.98
C GLY A 427 1.93 -0.75 -13.19
N ILE A 428 2.41 -0.39 -14.37
CA ILE A 428 1.76 -0.65 -15.65
C ILE A 428 1.61 -2.15 -15.90
N HIS A 429 2.65 -2.94 -15.61
CA HIS A 429 2.62 -4.40 -15.80
C HIS A 429 1.52 -5.06 -14.99
N TRP A 430 1.40 -4.72 -13.72
CA TRP A 430 0.36 -5.27 -12.86
C TRP A 430 -1.04 -4.94 -13.38
N GLN A 431 -1.25 -3.69 -13.76
CA GLN A 431 -2.54 -3.22 -14.24
C GLN A 431 -2.91 -3.85 -15.59
N ALA A 432 -1.95 -3.93 -16.51
CA ALA A 432 -2.13 -4.57 -17.81
C ALA A 432 -2.41 -6.08 -17.68
N LYS A 433 -1.70 -6.78 -16.80
CA LYS A 433 -1.94 -8.19 -16.50
C LYS A 433 -3.37 -8.42 -16.01
N ARG A 434 -3.82 -7.61 -15.06
CA ARG A 434 -5.20 -7.68 -14.55
C ARG A 434 -6.23 -7.40 -15.63
N HIS A 435 -6.01 -6.36 -16.44
CA HIS A 435 -6.90 -6.04 -17.55
C HIS A 435 -7.04 -7.20 -18.54
N LEU A 436 -5.93 -7.79 -18.96
CA LEU A 436 -5.93 -8.97 -19.84
C LEU A 436 -6.66 -10.16 -19.22
N SER A 437 -6.41 -10.43 -17.95
CA SER A 437 -7.05 -11.51 -17.21
C SER A 437 -8.55 -11.30 -17.11
N ASN A 438 -8.98 -10.08 -16.78
CA ASN A 438 -10.38 -9.72 -16.70
C ASN A 438 -11.08 -9.84 -18.05
N ASN A 439 -10.46 -9.36 -19.13
CA ASN A 439 -11.04 -9.45 -20.48
C ASN A 439 -11.24 -10.90 -20.91
N LYS A 440 -10.29 -11.80 -20.64
CA LYS A 440 -10.46 -13.24 -20.93
C LYS A 440 -11.69 -13.82 -20.23
N VAL A 441 -11.92 -13.45 -18.97
CA VAL A 441 -13.10 -13.87 -18.22
C VAL A 441 -14.38 -13.27 -18.83
N LEU A 442 -14.39 -11.97 -19.10
CA LEU A 442 -15.53 -11.29 -19.70
C LEU A 442 -15.90 -11.84 -21.09
N GLU A 443 -14.92 -12.07 -21.96
CA GLU A 443 -15.13 -12.67 -23.27
C GLU A 443 -15.74 -14.08 -23.19
N CYS A 444 -15.30 -14.89 -22.23
CA CYS A 444 -15.88 -16.21 -22.01
C CYS A 444 -17.37 -16.10 -21.68
N TYR A 445 -17.76 -15.17 -20.79
CA TYR A 445 -19.15 -14.98 -20.40
C TYR A 445 -20.02 -14.33 -21.50
N LYS A 446 -19.45 -13.49 -22.37
CA LYS A 446 -20.15 -12.89 -23.52
C LYS A 446 -20.52 -13.92 -24.56
N ASN A 447 -19.60 -14.85 -24.85
CA ASN A 447 -19.80 -15.86 -25.86
C ASN A 447 -20.73 -17.00 -25.40
N ASP A 448 -21.02 -17.07 -24.11
CA ASP A 448 -21.79 -18.14 -23.48
C ASP A 448 -23.19 -17.62 -23.07
N THR A 449 -24.06 -17.49 -24.08
CA THR A 449 -25.33 -16.74 -23.95
C THR A 449 -26.45 -17.45 -23.20
N LYS A 450 -26.36 -18.74 -22.89
CA LYS A 450 -27.53 -19.50 -22.34
C LYS A 450 -27.25 -20.35 -21.08
N THR A 451 -26.02 -20.72 -20.83
CA THR A 451 -25.65 -21.44 -19.61
C THR A 451 -24.27 -20.95 -19.18
N VAL A 452 -24.18 -20.49 -17.94
CA VAL A 452 -22.86 -20.22 -17.36
C VAL A 452 -22.14 -21.58 -17.33
N THR A 453 -21.34 -21.84 -18.36
CA THR A 453 -20.67 -23.13 -18.47
C THR A 453 -19.65 -23.29 -17.36
N ASN A 454 -19.49 -24.52 -16.87
CA ASN A 454 -18.42 -24.90 -15.96
C ASN A 454 -17.03 -24.44 -16.44
N ARG A 455 -16.86 -24.23 -17.76
CA ARG A 455 -15.63 -23.75 -18.37
C ARG A 455 -15.35 -22.28 -18.02
N CYS A 456 -16.32 -21.35 -18.18
CA CYS A 456 -16.14 -19.93 -17.88
C CYS A 456 -16.02 -19.71 -16.37
N ASN A 457 -16.78 -20.44 -15.56
CA ASN A 457 -16.66 -20.39 -14.11
C ASN A 457 -15.30 -20.88 -13.63
N LYS A 458 -14.79 -21.98 -14.20
CA LYS A 458 -13.44 -22.48 -13.89
C LYS A 458 -12.35 -21.50 -14.35
N LEU A 459 -12.53 -20.87 -15.53
CA LEU A 459 -11.60 -19.83 -15.99
C LEU A 459 -11.60 -18.64 -15.04
N ALA A 460 -12.77 -18.12 -14.69
CA ALA A 460 -12.91 -17.00 -13.74
C ALA A 460 -12.29 -17.36 -12.39
N TYR A 461 -12.62 -18.51 -11.84
CA TYR A 461 -12.07 -18.99 -10.58
C TYR A 461 -10.54 -19.06 -10.60
N ASN A 462 -9.95 -19.67 -11.62
CA ASN A 462 -8.49 -19.76 -11.74
C ASN A 462 -7.83 -18.40 -11.94
N THR A 463 -8.49 -17.47 -12.62
CA THR A 463 -7.97 -16.15 -12.95
C THR A 463 -8.09 -15.18 -11.78
N LEU A 464 -9.25 -15.16 -11.11
CA LEU A 464 -9.56 -14.19 -10.05
C LEU A 464 -9.08 -14.64 -8.67
N PHE A 465 -8.96 -15.95 -8.46
CA PHE A 465 -8.55 -16.55 -7.18
C PHE A 465 -7.21 -17.31 -7.25
N TYR A 466 -6.49 -17.23 -8.36
CA TYR A 466 -5.23 -17.97 -8.60
C TYR A 466 -5.34 -19.48 -8.40
N GLY A 467 -6.54 -20.07 -8.62
CA GLY A 467 -6.79 -21.48 -8.33
C GLY A 467 -6.68 -21.84 -6.85
N GLY A 468 -6.82 -20.84 -5.97
CA GLY A 468 -6.65 -20.98 -4.52
C GLY A 468 -7.71 -21.90 -3.92
N LYS A 469 -7.28 -22.84 -3.07
CA LYS A 469 -8.15 -23.79 -2.37
C LYS A 469 -9.01 -23.15 -1.27
N TRP A 470 -8.87 -21.86 -1.07
CA TRP A 470 -9.49 -21.12 0.05
C TRP A 470 -10.85 -20.52 -0.30
N TYR A 471 -11.33 -20.70 -1.55
CA TYR A 471 -12.65 -20.27 -1.97
C TYR A 471 -13.33 -21.39 -2.77
N GLU A 472 -14.62 -21.69 -2.47
CA GLU A 472 -15.35 -22.78 -3.11
C GLU A 472 -15.92 -22.36 -4.46
N ILE A 473 -15.73 -23.19 -5.49
CA ILE A 473 -16.17 -22.88 -6.85
C ILE A 473 -17.70 -22.86 -6.96
N GLU A 474 -18.39 -23.65 -6.18
CA GLU A 474 -19.87 -23.71 -6.11
C GLU A 474 -20.41 -22.38 -5.59
N LEU A 475 -19.81 -21.85 -4.55
CA LEU A 475 -20.16 -20.58 -3.97
C LEU A 475 -19.91 -19.41 -4.93
N PHE A 476 -18.80 -19.45 -5.66
CA PHE A 476 -18.51 -18.48 -6.71
C PHE A 476 -19.57 -18.51 -7.82
N ASN A 477 -19.99 -19.70 -8.25
CA ASN A 477 -21.03 -19.88 -9.27
C ASN A 477 -22.37 -19.29 -8.82
N GLU A 478 -22.73 -19.47 -7.56
CA GLU A 478 -23.92 -18.90 -6.98
C GLU A 478 -23.88 -17.37 -6.97
N GLN A 479 -22.74 -16.80 -6.57
CA GLN A 479 -22.54 -15.36 -6.59
C GLN A 479 -22.70 -14.75 -7.98
N ILE A 480 -22.06 -15.36 -9.00
CA ILE A 480 -22.20 -14.90 -10.38
C ILE A 480 -23.66 -14.92 -10.82
N ARG A 481 -24.43 -15.97 -10.46
CA ARG A 481 -25.86 -16.04 -10.77
C ARG A 481 -26.63 -14.89 -10.10
N VAL A 482 -26.47 -14.70 -8.80
CA VAL A 482 -27.17 -13.63 -8.04
C VAL A 482 -26.81 -12.24 -8.56
N LEU A 483 -25.57 -12.01 -8.94
CA LEU A 483 -25.12 -10.71 -9.45
C LEU A 483 -25.63 -10.43 -10.86
N LYS A 484 -25.73 -11.47 -11.72
CA LYS A 484 -26.39 -11.36 -13.03
C LYS A 484 -27.86 -10.98 -12.89
N ASP A 485 -28.58 -11.66 -11.99
CA ASP A 485 -30.00 -11.38 -11.73
C ASP A 485 -30.22 -9.94 -11.21
N LYS A 486 -29.24 -9.38 -10.48
CA LYS A 486 -29.26 -8.00 -9.97
C LYS A 486 -28.68 -6.97 -10.95
N ASN A 487 -28.29 -7.36 -12.14
CA ASN A 487 -27.76 -6.48 -13.20
C ASN A 487 -26.61 -5.57 -12.72
N LYS A 488 -25.63 -6.13 -12.01
CA LYS A 488 -24.50 -5.35 -11.46
C LYS A 488 -23.52 -4.88 -12.54
N SER A 489 -22.95 -3.70 -12.38
CA SER A 489 -22.24 -2.96 -13.44
C SER A 489 -21.06 -3.71 -14.06
N PHE A 490 -20.32 -4.50 -13.28
CA PHE A 490 -19.17 -5.25 -13.80
C PHE A 490 -19.57 -6.52 -14.58
N LEU A 491 -20.84 -6.93 -14.51
CA LEU A 491 -21.43 -8.03 -15.32
C LEU A 491 -22.30 -7.53 -16.48
N ASN A 492 -22.50 -6.22 -16.61
CA ASN A 492 -23.18 -5.64 -17.75
C ASN A 492 -22.23 -5.62 -18.93
N PHE A 493 -22.49 -6.53 -19.86
CA PHE A 493 -21.74 -6.71 -21.09
C PHE A 493 -22.34 -5.90 -22.23
#